data_49acaa92dbe2e3c9aedb7a5249263fc7
#
_entry.id   49acaa92dbe2e3c9aedb7a5249263fc7
#
_cell.length_a   1.000
_cell.length_b   1.000
_cell.length_c   1.000
_cell.angle_alpha   90.00
_cell.angle_beta   90.00
_cell.angle_gamma   90.00
#
_symmetry.space_group_name_H-M   'P 1'
#
loop_
_entity.id
_entity.type
_entity.pdbx_description
1 polymer ?
#
loop_
_entity_poly.entity_id
_entity_poly.type
_entity_poly.pdbx_seq_one_letter_code
_entity_poly.pdbx_strand_id
1 'polypeptide(L)'
;MLSGLPETDRRGASPRFGWIALFAAAGLLCVLSVGFAAEQPAKKAAAKPGPKAAAKKTARQLQRQAARKAEKQKEREAEAAGLAAAMPKRPERTVAPPTMTPAELDSLIAAYLTKSSPDVRPAPPTSDAEFIRRVSLDVAGVPPTAEEVEAFVADGRPDKRARLIDALLADADYAQNWARYWREVIQFRATNPNAGQVRYDELEDWLAGRFRDNRPWDEIARDLITATGRVDENGAVGFGIAHQARPVEMAGEVSRVFMGVQIQCAECHNHFTDSWKREQFHEFAAFFAGSRVRRVEKASPGKRAVFAVVTTPRANYAMPLKNDPTKKVPVAPKFFLASADSAAEVPAKLPPAQLHELAASFVTGQDNPWFARAFVNRIWTVLMGEGFYEVVDDLGPERAAKGAEILFPLADQWQKGGYDIQWLFRTILNTEAYQRRVRPASSPAGDARLAANRAHRLRADQILESLDSALGLSSVAPTKDKAEDKKAAKTDKPGKKAPPRQAAPRAAFNSLFGVDPSIAGDEVLGTIPQALFLMNGPIVHNRTQAKGGTELGRILKDSPDDEAALEELYLLVLARRPTADETKVCAEYLTDAKDRKEAFEDIYWSLVNSTEFLSRR
;
A
#
# COMPACT_ATOMS: atom_id res chain seq x y z
N MET A 1 -54.33 -10.43 13.47
CA MET A 1 -54.84 -11.54 12.67
C MET A 1 -53.60 -12.25 12.14
N LEU A 2 -53.10 -13.25 12.84
CA LEU A 2 -53.39 -14.68 12.69
C LEU A 2 -53.11 -15.10 11.23
N SER A 3 -52.25 -15.96 10.83
CA SER A 3 -51.65 -17.24 11.23
C SER A 3 -50.95 -17.75 9.96
N GLY A 4 -49.96 -18.52 9.89
CA GLY A 4 -49.56 -19.69 10.61
C GLY A 4 -48.32 -20.30 9.96
N LEU A 5 -47.51 -20.87 10.77
CA LEU A 5 -46.46 -21.86 10.45
C LEU A 5 -47.05 -23.22 10.13
N PRO A 6 -46.27 -24.16 9.56
CA PRO A 6 -45.91 -25.29 10.40
C PRO A 6 -44.41 -25.68 10.37
N GLU A 7 -43.98 -26.08 11.55
CA GLU A 7 -42.82 -26.93 11.83
C GLU A 7 -42.94 -28.31 11.20
N THR A 8 -41.83 -28.90 10.79
CA THR A 8 -41.62 -30.34 10.94
C THR A 8 -40.16 -30.65 11.31
N ASP A 9 -40.05 -31.15 12.50
CA ASP A 9 -38.95 -31.86 13.14
C ASP A 9 -38.58 -33.14 12.34
N ARG A 10 -37.29 -33.45 12.22
CA ARG A 10 -36.75 -34.83 12.33
C ARG A 10 -35.24 -34.86 12.51
N ARG A 11 -34.89 -35.39 13.66
CA ARG A 11 -33.58 -35.88 14.14
C ARG A 11 -32.99 -36.92 13.21
N GLY A 12 -31.67 -37.04 13.22
CA GLY A 12 -30.97 -38.21 12.71
C GLY A 12 -29.45 -38.06 12.57
N ALA A 13 -28.75 -38.34 13.65
CA ALA A 13 -27.54 -39.15 13.80
C ALA A 13 -26.38 -39.03 12.79
N SER A 14 -25.22 -38.68 13.36
CA SER A 14 -23.89 -38.96 12.82
C SER A 14 -23.56 -40.47 12.83
N PRO A 15 -22.59 -40.92 12.03
CA PRO A 15 -21.57 -41.75 12.59
C PRO A 15 -20.13 -41.30 12.30
N ARG A 16 -19.34 -41.36 13.35
CA ARG A 16 -17.87 -41.44 13.34
C ARG A 16 -17.46 -42.78 12.73
N PHE A 17 -16.45 -42.79 11.86
CA PHE A 17 -15.55 -43.94 11.72
C PHE A 17 -14.15 -43.47 11.44
N GLY A 18 -13.26 -43.78 12.38
CA GLY A 18 -11.84 -43.81 12.22
C GLY A 18 -11.37 -45.08 11.54
N TRP A 19 -10.26 -45.00 10.83
CA TRP A 19 -9.48 -46.19 10.48
C TRP A 19 -8.00 -45.96 10.72
N ILE A 20 -7.51 -46.89 11.45
CA ILE A 20 -6.24 -47.21 12.04
C ILE A 20 -5.22 -47.58 10.96
N ALA A 21 -3.97 -47.30 11.27
CA ALA A 21 -2.76 -47.73 10.58
C ALA A 21 -2.66 -49.22 10.32
N LEU A 22 -2.01 -49.60 9.24
CA LEU A 22 -1.41 -50.94 9.09
C LEU A 22 -0.01 -50.84 8.47
N PHE A 23 0.96 -51.24 9.26
CA PHE A 23 2.33 -51.65 8.87
C PHE A 23 2.24 -53.00 8.14
N ALA A 24 3.03 -53.21 7.12
CA ALA A 24 3.52 -54.52 6.76
C ALA A 24 4.88 -54.45 6.06
N ALA A 25 5.85 -55.03 6.69
CA ALA A 25 7.15 -55.37 6.16
C ALA A 25 7.02 -56.71 5.37
N ALA A 26 7.76 -56.85 4.30
CA ALA A 26 8.18 -58.13 3.71
C ALA A 26 9.38 -57.83 2.82
N GLY A 27 10.52 -58.40 2.99
CA GLY A 27 10.79 -59.84 3.18
C GLY A 27 11.73 -60.23 2.05
N LEU A 28 12.97 -60.37 2.44
CA LEU A 28 14.10 -60.89 1.66
C LEU A 28 13.79 -62.28 1.12
N LEU A 29 14.01 -62.53 -0.17
CA LEU A 29 14.12 -63.89 -0.69
C LEU A 29 15.30 -63.98 -1.65
N CYS A 30 16.40 -64.58 -1.16
CA CYS A 30 17.43 -65.19 -1.97
C CYS A 30 16.93 -66.48 -2.63
N VAL A 31 17.09 -66.58 -3.93
CA VAL A 31 17.05 -67.89 -4.61
C VAL A 31 18.36 -68.07 -5.35
N LEU A 32 19.09 -69.05 -4.87
CA LEU A 32 20.23 -69.66 -5.56
C LEU A 32 19.72 -70.49 -6.75
N SER A 33 20.21 -70.22 -7.93
CA SER A 33 20.17 -71.16 -9.06
C SER A 33 21.60 -71.34 -9.64
N VAL A 34 22.09 -72.52 -9.42
CA VAL A 34 23.30 -73.07 -10.06
C VAL A 34 22.96 -73.46 -11.51
N GLY A 35 23.74 -73.04 -12.46
CA GLY A 35 23.50 -73.42 -13.87
C GLY A 35 24.69 -73.17 -14.75
N PHE A 36 25.43 -74.20 -15.00
CA PHE A 36 26.31 -74.55 -16.14
C PHE A 36 27.14 -73.47 -16.86
N ALA A 37 28.46 -73.63 -16.75
CA ALA A 37 29.45 -73.01 -17.57
C ALA A 37 29.42 -73.50 -19.02
N ALA A 38 29.38 -72.54 -19.98
CA ALA A 38 29.76 -72.76 -21.36
C ALA A 38 30.93 -71.80 -21.67
N GLU A 39 32.04 -72.37 -21.98
CA GLU A 39 33.27 -71.67 -22.44
C GLU A 39 32.98 -70.89 -23.74
N GLN A 40 33.26 -69.57 -23.71
CA GLN A 40 33.45 -68.77 -24.93
C GLN A 40 34.84 -68.16 -24.94
N PRO A 41 35.44 -67.99 -26.13
CA PRO A 41 36.85 -67.70 -26.24
C PRO A 41 37.21 -66.26 -25.86
N ALA A 42 38.38 -66.11 -25.25
CA ALA A 42 38.96 -64.86 -24.77
C ALA A 42 39.04 -63.76 -25.82
N LYS A 43 38.18 -62.71 -25.68
CA LYS A 43 38.44 -61.40 -26.36
C LYS A 43 39.51 -60.67 -25.59
N LYS A 44 40.59 -60.31 -26.28
CA LYS A 44 41.71 -59.47 -25.77
C LYS A 44 41.14 -58.24 -25.05
N ALA A 45 41.44 -58.16 -23.78
CA ALA A 45 41.09 -56.98 -22.93
C ALA A 45 41.97 -55.80 -23.41
N ALA A 46 41.32 -54.78 -23.94
CA ALA A 46 41.94 -53.48 -24.16
C ALA A 46 42.36 -52.87 -22.81
N ALA A 47 43.64 -52.52 -22.69
CA ALA A 47 44.21 -51.95 -21.46
C ALA A 47 43.41 -50.71 -21.00
N LYS A 48 42.88 -50.70 -19.77
CA LYS A 48 42.25 -49.50 -19.13
C LYS A 48 43.29 -48.37 -19.09
N PRO A 49 42.97 -47.16 -19.55
CA PRO A 49 43.89 -46.03 -19.48
C PRO A 49 44.21 -45.72 -18.02
N GLY A 50 45.50 -45.52 -17.71
CA GLY A 50 45.97 -45.23 -16.36
C GLY A 50 45.35 -43.92 -15.79
N PRO A 51 45.32 -43.74 -14.46
CA PRO A 51 44.62 -42.68 -13.78
C PRO A 51 44.97 -41.25 -14.28
N LYS A 52 46.17 -41.01 -14.75
CA LYS A 52 46.61 -39.74 -15.37
C LYS A 52 45.97 -39.45 -16.74
N ALA A 53 45.65 -40.48 -17.53
CA ALA A 53 45.01 -40.34 -18.83
C ALA A 53 43.47 -40.11 -18.66
N ALA A 54 42.86 -40.73 -17.68
CA ALA A 54 41.46 -40.52 -17.33
C ALA A 54 41.23 -39.09 -16.80
N ALA A 55 42.08 -38.57 -15.90
CA ALA A 55 42.01 -37.20 -15.39
C ALA A 55 42.19 -36.15 -16.50
N LYS A 56 43.12 -36.36 -17.48
CA LYS A 56 43.27 -35.46 -18.64
C LYS A 56 42.04 -35.47 -19.57
N LYS A 57 41.36 -36.63 -19.72
CA LYS A 57 40.13 -36.72 -20.52
C LYS A 57 38.95 -35.98 -19.86
N THR A 58 38.83 -36.08 -18.54
CA THR A 58 37.81 -35.39 -17.76
C THR A 58 38.04 -33.87 -17.75
N ALA A 59 39.28 -33.43 -17.58
CA ALA A 59 39.63 -32.00 -17.63
C ALA A 59 39.36 -31.39 -19.03
N ARG A 60 39.69 -32.08 -20.11
CA ARG A 60 39.32 -31.63 -21.48
C ARG A 60 37.81 -31.60 -21.73
N GLN A 61 37.06 -32.54 -21.16
CA GLN A 61 35.59 -32.51 -21.25
C GLN A 61 34.99 -31.35 -20.48
N LEU A 62 35.48 -31.06 -19.29
CA LEU A 62 35.06 -29.90 -18.50
C LEU A 62 35.39 -28.57 -19.19
N GLN A 63 36.60 -28.45 -19.76
CA GLN A 63 36.96 -27.27 -20.56
C GLN A 63 36.09 -27.09 -21.80
N ARG A 64 35.76 -28.16 -22.53
CA ARG A 64 34.83 -28.10 -23.67
C ARG A 64 33.40 -27.74 -23.25
N GLN A 65 32.96 -28.22 -22.09
CA GLN A 65 31.65 -27.84 -21.55
C GLN A 65 31.63 -26.37 -21.09
N ALA A 66 32.69 -25.89 -20.45
CA ALA A 66 32.84 -24.49 -20.07
C ALA A 66 32.89 -23.56 -21.29
N ALA A 67 33.69 -23.93 -22.33
CA ALA A 67 33.74 -23.16 -23.57
C ALA A 67 32.39 -23.10 -24.29
N ARG A 68 31.65 -24.21 -24.40
CA ARG A 68 30.28 -24.23 -24.96
C ARG A 68 29.28 -23.43 -24.12
N LYS A 69 29.42 -23.40 -22.80
CA LYS A 69 28.61 -22.55 -21.95
C LYS A 69 28.91 -21.07 -22.18
N ALA A 70 30.18 -20.70 -22.28
CA ALA A 70 30.61 -19.33 -22.54
C ALA A 70 30.16 -18.83 -23.92
N GLU A 71 30.28 -19.69 -24.94
CA GLU A 71 29.81 -19.38 -26.31
C GLU A 71 28.29 -19.19 -26.36
N LYS A 72 27.50 -20.10 -25.75
CA LYS A 72 26.07 -19.93 -25.61
C LYS A 72 25.66 -18.70 -24.78
N GLN A 73 26.48 -18.32 -23.84
CA GLN A 73 26.26 -17.11 -23.07
C GLN A 73 26.46 -15.86 -23.91
N LYS A 74 27.56 -15.82 -24.71
CA LYS A 74 27.82 -14.72 -25.67
C LYS A 74 26.75 -14.61 -26.76
N GLU A 75 26.30 -15.75 -27.31
CA GLU A 75 25.17 -15.75 -28.27
C GLU A 75 23.88 -15.18 -27.65
N ARG A 76 23.59 -15.56 -26.41
CA ARG A 76 22.43 -15.02 -25.68
C ARG A 76 22.56 -13.53 -25.38
N GLU A 77 23.75 -13.08 -25.02
CA GLU A 77 24.02 -11.65 -24.77
C GLU A 77 23.93 -10.84 -26.07
N ALA A 78 24.42 -11.36 -27.19
CA ALA A 78 24.28 -10.74 -28.48
C ALA A 78 22.81 -10.71 -28.99
N GLU A 79 22.07 -11.81 -28.79
CA GLU A 79 20.64 -11.87 -29.10
C GLU A 79 19.84 -10.88 -28.22
N ALA A 80 20.15 -10.80 -26.92
CA ALA A 80 19.54 -9.85 -26.00
C ALA A 80 19.87 -8.40 -26.36
N ALA A 81 21.10 -8.11 -26.77
CA ALA A 81 21.50 -6.78 -27.24
C ALA A 81 20.80 -6.40 -28.56
N GLY A 82 20.64 -7.34 -29.48
CA GLY A 82 19.90 -7.15 -30.73
C GLY A 82 18.41 -6.87 -30.47
N LEU A 83 17.81 -7.63 -29.54
CA LEU A 83 16.42 -7.43 -29.11
C LEU A 83 16.23 -6.10 -28.36
N ALA A 84 17.20 -5.72 -27.52
CA ALA A 84 17.17 -4.42 -26.83
C ALA A 84 17.24 -3.25 -27.82
N ALA A 85 18.03 -3.38 -28.90
CA ALA A 85 18.11 -2.38 -29.96
C ALA A 85 16.83 -2.30 -30.81
N ALA A 86 16.05 -3.39 -30.88
CA ALA A 86 14.77 -3.47 -31.58
C ALA A 86 13.58 -3.02 -30.72
N MET A 87 13.77 -2.78 -29.40
CA MET A 87 12.71 -2.24 -28.56
C MET A 87 12.33 -0.84 -29.01
N PRO A 88 11.02 -0.52 -29.01
CA PRO A 88 10.58 0.85 -29.22
C PRO A 88 11.31 1.74 -28.21
N LYS A 89 12.05 2.72 -28.72
CA LYS A 89 12.65 3.73 -27.85
C LYS A 89 11.52 4.42 -27.09
N ARG A 90 11.67 4.54 -25.77
CA ARG A 90 10.78 5.37 -24.97
C ARG A 90 10.70 6.73 -25.66
N PRO A 91 9.50 7.27 -25.97
CA PRO A 91 9.38 8.63 -26.41
C PRO A 91 10.09 9.53 -25.39
N GLU A 92 10.95 10.41 -25.85
CA GLU A 92 11.54 11.41 -24.95
C GLU A 92 10.40 12.17 -24.27
N ARG A 93 10.39 12.13 -22.94
CA ARG A 93 9.37 12.82 -22.16
C ARG A 93 9.59 14.32 -22.34
N THR A 94 8.67 14.99 -22.99
CA THR A 94 8.64 16.44 -23.02
C THR A 94 8.07 16.93 -21.70
N VAL A 95 8.92 17.42 -20.80
CA VAL A 95 8.51 18.06 -19.55
C VAL A 95 8.43 19.55 -19.78
N ALA A 96 7.26 20.11 -19.54
CA ALA A 96 7.06 21.55 -19.47
C ALA A 96 6.56 21.89 -18.05
N PRO A 97 7.02 22.99 -17.44
CA PRO A 97 6.48 23.40 -16.16
C PRO A 97 4.96 23.47 -16.21
N PRO A 98 4.25 22.86 -15.25
CA PRO A 98 2.80 22.94 -15.21
C PRO A 98 2.40 24.39 -14.97
N THR A 99 1.39 24.86 -15.71
CA THR A 99 0.95 26.27 -15.66
C THR A 99 -0.26 26.48 -14.76
N MET A 100 -1.02 25.40 -14.43
CA MET A 100 -2.22 25.52 -13.61
C MET A 100 -1.88 25.98 -12.19
N THR A 101 -2.47 27.09 -11.82
CA THR A 101 -2.41 27.66 -10.48
C THR A 101 -3.57 27.18 -9.60
N PRO A 102 -3.47 27.26 -8.25
CA PRO A 102 -4.62 27.00 -7.38
C PRO A 102 -5.86 27.83 -7.72
N ALA A 103 -5.70 29.10 -8.10
CA ALA A 103 -6.81 29.98 -8.48
C ALA A 103 -7.51 29.55 -9.79
N GLU A 104 -6.75 29.04 -10.77
CA GLU A 104 -7.34 28.45 -11.98
C GLU A 104 -8.11 27.17 -11.66
N LEU A 105 -7.59 26.33 -10.76
CA LEU A 105 -8.30 25.14 -10.30
C LEU A 105 -9.58 25.51 -9.55
N ASP A 106 -9.55 26.53 -8.68
CA ASP A 106 -10.75 27.06 -8.02
C ASP A 106 -11.77 27.62 -9.02
N SER A 107 -11.31 28.23 -10.12
CA SER A 107 -12.20 28.70 -11.19
C SER A 107 -12.95 27.54 -11.87
N LEU A 108 -12.28 26.41 -12.10
CA LEU A 108 -12.91 25.20 -12.63
C LEU A 108 -13.93 24.62 -11.63
N ILE A 109 -13.58 24.60 -10.34
CA ILE A 109 -14.47 24.14 -9.25
C ILE A 109 -15.70 25.05 -9.14
N ALA A 110 -15.52 26.37 -9.21
CA ALA A 110 -16.63 27.34 -9.17
C ALA A 110 -17.56 27.18 -10.38
N ALA A 111 -17.02 26.99 -11.58
CA ALA A 111 -17.81 26.71 -12.78
C ALA A 111 -18.62 25.41 -12.66
N TYR A 112 -17.99 24.34 -12.12
CA TYR A 112 -18.65 23.08 -11.84
C TYR A 112 -19.80 23.27 -10.84
N LEU A 113 -19.59 23.97 -9.73
CA LEU A 113 -20.60 24.23 -8.71
C LEU A 113 -21.78 25.04 -9.27
N THR A 114 -21.49 26.09 -10.04
CA THR A 114 -22.54 26.90 -10.69
C THR A 114 -23.44 26.06 -11.60
N LYS A 115 -22.88 25.04 -12.27
CA LYS A 115 -23.60 24.14 -13.15
C LYS A 115 -24.36 23.05 -12.38
N SER A 116 -23.73 22.43 -11.39
CA SER A 116 -24.26 21.25 -10.69
C SER A 116 -25.15 21.59 -9.50
N SER A 117 -24.94 22.74 -8.86
CA SER A 117 -25.60 23.13 -7.62
C SER A 117 -25.75 24.66 -7.54
N PRO A 118 -26.50 25.29 -8.46
CA PRO A 118 -26.52 26.76 -8.64
C PRO A 118 -27.04 27.52 -7.41
N ASP A 119 -27.90 26.89 -6.63
CA ASP A 119 -28.52 27.51 -5.45
C ASP A 119 -27.70 27.32 -4.14
N VAL A 120 -26.59 26.58 -4.23
CA VAL A 120 -25.78 26.26 -3.06
C VAL A 120 -24.60 27.22 -2.92
N ARG A 121 -24.53 27.91 -1.79
CA ARG A 121 -23.36 28.72 -1.44
C ARG A 121 -22.27 27.81 -0.85
N PRO A 122 -21.04 27.87 -1.40
CA PRO A 122 -19.91 27.16 -0.82
C PRO A 122 -19.70 27.55 0.65
N ALA A 123 -19.23 26.60 1.44
CA ALA A 123 -18.86 26.86 2.83
C ALA A 123 -17.69 27.87 2.91
N PRO A 124 -17.66 28.73 3.93
CA PRO A 124 -16.55 29.65 4.13
C PRO A 124 -15.25 28.88 4.46
N PRO A 125 -14.09 29.55 4.39
CA PRO A 125 -12.86 28.98 4.85
C PRO A 125 -12.94 28.49 6.30
N THR A 126 -12.22 27.42 6.58
CA THR A 126 -12.10 26.89 7.95
C THR A 126 -11.21 27.79 8.82
N SER A 127 -11.32 27.66 10.15
CA SER A 127 -10.41 28.34 11.09
C SER A 127 -8.96 27.92 10.91
N ASP A 128 -8.02 28.73 11.38
CA ASP A 128 -6.60 28.38 11.28
C ASP A 128 -6.24 27.16 12.12
N ALA A 129 -6.86 26.97 13.28
CA ALA A 129 -6.65 25.78 14.11
C ALA A 129 -7.15 24.50 13.41
N GLU A 130 -8.34 24.53 12.79
CA GLU A 130 -8.84 23.40 11.99
C GLU A 130 -7.96 23.17 10.74
N PHE A 131 -7.46 24.25 10.10
CA PHE A 131 -6.62 24.15 8.93
C PHE A 131 -5.29 23.49 9.23
N ILE A 132 -4.54 23.95 10.26
CA ILE A 132 -3.25 23.35 10.61
C ILE A 132 -3.41 21.88 10.99
N ARG A 133 -4.43 21.52 11.80
CA ARG A 133 -4.69 20.11 12.12
C ARG A 133 -4.96 19.28 10.86
N ARG A 134 -5.81 19.76 9.96
CA ARG A 134 -6.16 19.07 8.71
C ARG A 134 -4.96 18.84 7.83
N VAL A 135 -4.21 19.91 7.53
CA VAL A 135 -3.09 19.82 6.60
C VAL A 135 -1.92 19.02 7.16
N SER A 136 -1.66 19.07 8.48
CA SER A 136 -0.65 18.24 9.13
C SER A 136 -1.00 16.76 9.06
N LEU A 137 -2.24 16.40 9.33
CA LEU A 137 -2.71 15.01 9.18
C LEU A 137 -2.68 14.54 7.72
N ASP A 138 -3.10 15.38 6.77
CA ASP A 138 -3.13 15.01 5.36
C ASP A 138 -1.72 14.88 4.75
N VAL A 139 -0.81 15.76 5.10
CA VAL A 139 0.55 15.80 4.52
C VAL A 139 1.53 14.96 5.34
N ALA A 140 1.70 15.27 6.63
CA ALA A 140 2.67 14.62 7.50
C ALA A 140 2.13 13.35 8.18
N GLY A 141 0.79 13.22 8.29
CA GLY A 141 0.16 12.06 8.94
C GLY A 141 0.18 12.11 10.46
N VAL A 142 0.65 13.21 11.04
CA VAL A 142 0.74 13.46 12.48
C VAL A 142 -0.02 14.75 12.82
N PRO A 143 -0.66 14.85 14.00
CA PRO A 143 -1.27 16.10 14.43
C PRO A 143 -0.18 17.12 14.78
N PRO A 144 -0.45 18.44 14.67
CA PRO A 144 0.45 19.47 15.14
C PRO A 144 0.51 19.48 16.68
N THR A 145 1.62 19.95 17.23
CA THR A 145 1.74 20.21 18.68
C THR A 145 0.94 21.44 19.10
N ALA A 146 0.68 21.59 20.40
CA ALA A 146 -0.02 22.76 20.94
C ALA A 146 0.73 24.07 20.60
N GLU A 147 2.04 24.08 20.71
CA GLU A 147 2.90 25.22 20.40
C GLU A 147 2.84 25.60 18.91
N GLU A 148 2.83 24.62 18.01
CA GLU A 148 2.69 24.84 16.57
C GLU A 148 1.32 25.44 16.23
N VAL A 149 0.24 24.96 16.86
CA VAL A 149 -1.10 25.51 16.69
C VAL A 149 -1.16 26.95 17.14
N GLU A 150 -0.67 27.26 18.33
CA GLU A 150 -0.69 28.61 18.88
C GLU A 150 0.16 29.58 18.03
N ALA A 151 1.36 29.17 17.65
CA ALA A 151 2.24 29.96 16.79
C ALA A 151 1.58 30.23 15.42
N PHE A 152 0.94 29.23 14.82
CA PHE A 152 0.28 29.38 13.52
C PHE A 152 -0.96 30.28 13.60
N VAL A 153 -1.77 30.14 14.65
CA VAL A 153 -2.95 30.98 14.86
C VAL A 153 -2.55 32.44 15.08
N ALA A 154 -1.47 32.69 15.84
CA ALA A 154 -0.95 34.02 16.12
C ALA A 154 -0.24 34.68 14.91
N ASP A 155 0.15 33.91 13.91
CA ASP A 155 0.82 34.42 12.71
C ASP A 155 -0.16 35.26 11.86
N GLY A 156 0.08 36.56 11.76
CA GLY A 156 -0.74 37.51 11.00
C GLY A 156 -0.41 37.58 9.50
N ARG A 157 0.54 36.79 8.98
CA ARG A 157 0.93 36.83 7.56
C ARG A 157 -0.18 36.27 6.65
N PRO A 158 -0.48 36.94 5.52
CA PRO A 158 -1.55 36.48 4.62
C PRO A 158 -1.20 35.17 3.89
N ASP A 159 0.08 34.84 3.74
CA ASP A 159 0.60 33.65 3.07
C ASP A 159 0.94 32.49 4.03
N LYS A 160 0.57 32.59 5.31
CA LYS A 160 0.94 31.61 6.34
C LYS A 160 0.50 30.19 6.01
N ARG A 161 -0.67 29.99 5.39
CA ARG A 161 -1.19 28.68 4.98
C ARG A 161 -0.34 28.06 3.89
N ALA A 162 0.03 28.82 2.87
CA ALA A 162 0.91 28.36 1.80
C ALA A 162 2.30 28.00 2.32
N ARG A 163 2.86 28.82 3.23
CA ARG A 163 4.15 28.53 3.89
C ARG A 163 4.11 27.25 4.72
N LEU A 164 3.01 27.02 5.44
CA LEU A 164 2.84 25.78 6.21
C LEU A 164 2.78 24.56 5.29
N ILE A 165 2.03 24.64 4.17
CA ILE A 165 1.98 23.58 3.17
C ILE A 165 3.38 23.27 2.64
N ASP A 166 4.16 24.30 2.28
CA ASP A 166 5.53 24.10 1.77
C ASP A 166 6.46 23.48 2.83
N ALA A 167 6.35 23.92 4.09
CA ALA A 167 7.12 23.35 5.18
C ALA A 167 6.80 21.87 5.42
N LEU A 168 5.51 21.51 5.46
CA LEU A 168 5.07 20.13 5.63
C LEU A 168 5.49 19.23 4.45
N LEU A 169 5.46 19.73 3.21
CA LEU A 169 5.91 18.95 2.04
C LEU A 169 7.43 18.74 2.02
N ALA A 170 8.19 19.58 2.71
CA ALA A 170 9.64 19.44 2.88
C ALA A 170 10.02 18.54 4.08
N ASP A 171 9.08 18.24 4.96
CA ASP A 171 9.32 17.43 6.15
C ASP A 171 9.51 15.95 5.83
N ALA A 172 10.26 15.25 6.68
CA ALA A 172 10.47 13.82 6.57
C ALA A 172 9.17 13.01 6.78
N ASP A 173 8.26 13.52 7.59
CA ASP A 173 6.99 12.85 7.92
C ASP A 173 6.06 12.80 6.71
N TYR A 174 6.12 13.78 5.79
CA TYR A 174 5.44 13.69 4.49
C TYR A 174 5.80 12.41 3.74
N ALA A 175 7.10 12.16 3.60
CA ALA A 175 7.58 11.01 2.86
C ALA A 175 7.17 9.69 3.54
N GLN A 176 7.23 9.64 4.87
CA GLN A 176 6.84 8.46 5.65
C GLN A 176 5.33 8.20 5.61
N ASN A 177 4.50 9.25 5.75
CA ASN A 177 3.05 9.15 5.68
C ASN A 177 2.59 8.59 4.33
N TRP A 178 3.11 9.13 3.24
CA TRP A 178 2.70 8.72 1.89
C TRP A 178 3.30 7.38 1.48
N ALA A 179 4.47 7.00 2.01
CA ALA A 179 5.00 5.64 1.87
C ALA A 179 4.10 4.61 2.56
N ARG A 180 3.61 4.90 3.77
CA ARG A 180 2.65 4.05 4.49
C ARG A 180 1.35 3.91 3.73
N TYR A 181 0.80 5.01 3.19
CA TYR A 181 -0.40 4.98 2.37
C TYR A 181 -0.25 4.05 1.15
N TRP A 182 0.82 4.21 0.37
CA TRP A 182 1.03 3.38 -0.82
C TRP A 182 1.38 1.93 -0.48
N ARG A 183 2.07 1.69 0.63
CA ARG A 183 2.24 0.34 1.16
C ARG A 183 0.87 -0.31 1.47
N GLU A 184 -0.07 0.42 2.06
CA GLU A 184 -1.42 -0.07 2.33
C GLU A 184 -2.19 -0.36 1.04
N VAL A 185 -2.14 0.52 0.05
CA VAL A 185 -2.73 0.30 -1.29
C VAL A 185 -2.28 -1.03 -1.90
N ILE A 186 -1.01 -1.37 -1.75
CA ILE A 186 -0.44 -2.62 -2.25
C ILE A 186 -0.82 -3.80 -1.34
N GLN A 187 -0.76 -3.61 -0.02
CA GLN A 187 -0.96 -4.67 0.97
C GLN A 187 -2.39 -5.20 1.02
N PHE A 188 -3.39 -4.33 0.95
CA PHE A 188 -4.80 -4.73 1.10
C PHE A 188 -5.30 -5.66 -0.02
N ARG A 189 -4.74 -5.54 -1.21
CA ARG A 189 -5.07 -6.40 -2.37
C ARG A 189 -4.01 -7.45 -2.67
N ALA A 190 -3.02 -7.61 -1.78
CA ALA A 190 -1.97 -8.60 -1.98
C ALA A 190 -2.53 -10.03 -2.03
N THR A 191 -2.18 -10.76 -3.07
CA THR A 191 -2.59 -12.17 -3.26
C THR A 191 -1.65 -13.16 -2.57
N ASN A 192 -0.49 -12.69 -2.09
CA ASN A 192 0.43 -13.49 -1.30
C ASN A 192 0.00 -13.54 0.17
N PRO A 193 -0.46 -14.69 0.69
CA PRO A 193 -0.94 -14.79 2.07
C PRO A 193 0.17 -14.65 3.12
N ASN A 194 1.43 -14.67 2.69
CA ASN A 194 2.59 -14.62 3.60
C ASN A 194 3.25 -13.25 3.59
N ALA A 195 2.74 -12.34 4.43
CA ALA A 195 3.30 -11.00 4.59
C ALA A 195 4.80 -10.98 4.95
N GLY A 196 5.30 -12.00 5.65
CA GLY A 196 6.72 -12.12 5.98
C GLY A 196 7.64 -12.35 4.77
N GLN A 197 7.07 -12.78 3.62
CA GLN A 197 7.82 -12.89 2.36
C GLN A 197 7.94 -11.54 1.66
N VAL A 198 6.89 -10.72 1.73
CA VAL A 198 6.80 -9.42 1.04
C VAL A 198 7.75 -8.40 1.63
N ARG A 199 7.96 -8.43 2.96
CA ARG A 199 8.79 -7.44 3.67
C ARG A 199 8.29 -6.02 3.43
N TYR A 200 7.08 -5.77 3.88
CA TYR A 200 6.43 -4.46 3.75
C TYR A 200 7.21 -3.30 4.40
N ASP A 201 8.05 -3.59 5.38
CA ASP A 201 9.02 -2.66 5.95
C ASP A 201 10.03 -2.17 4.91
N GLU A 202 10.63 -3.06 4.14
CA GLU A 202 11.58 -2.70 3.08
C GLU A 202 10.89 -1.92 1.93
N LEU A 203 9.65 -2.29 1.61
CA LEU A 203 8.85 -1.57 0.60
C LEU A 203 8.51 -0.14 1.09
N GLU A 204 8.11 0.01 2.36
CA GLU A 204 7.79 1.29 2.97
C GLU A 204 9.02 2.21 2.99
N ASP A 205 10.18 1.71 3.43
CA ASP A 205 11.44 2.47 3.46
C ASP A 205 11.86 2.90 2.04
N TRP A 206 11.70 2.01 1.04
CA TRP A 206 11.98 2.34 -0.34
C TRP A 206 11.07 3.45 -0.87
N LEU A 207 9.75 3.34 -0.64
CA LEU A 207 8.77 4.36 -1.02
C LEU A 207 9.07 5.70 -0.34
N ALA A 208 9.37 5.69 0.97
CA ALA A 208 9.72 6.91 1.71
C ALA A 208 10.93 7.63 1.11
N GLY A 209 11.95 6.89 0.67
CA GLY A 209 13.06 7.47 -0.07
C GLY A 209 12.61 8.17 -1.36
N ARG A 210 11.71 7.54 -2.13
CA ARG A 210 11.20 8.11 -3.39
C ARG A 210 10.36 9.38 -3.17
N PHE A 211 9.49 9.39 -2.17
CA PHE A 211 8.68 10.57 -1.82
C PHE A 211 9.54 11.71 -1.27
N ARG A 212 10.54 11.42 -0.42
CA ARG A 212 11.49 12.42 0.09
C ARG A 212 12.23 13.13 -1.03
N ASP A 213 12.68 12.35 -2.03
CA ASP A 213 13.41 12.87 -3.18
C ASP A 213 12.48 13.47 -4.25
N ASN A 214 11.18 13.55 -3.98
CA ASN A 214 10.13 13.96 -4.93
C ASN A 214 10.30 13.30 -6.32
N ARG A 215 10.58 12.00 -6.33
CA ARG A 215 10.75 11.25 -7.60
C ARG A 215 9.45 11.26 -8.37
N PRO A 216 9.48 11.49 -9.69
CA PRO A 216 8.29 11.44 -10.53
C PRO A 216 7.52 10.14 -10.40
N TRP A 217 6.19 10.22 -10.37
CA TRP A 217 5.35 9.04 -10.17
C TRP A 217 5.51 7.97 -11.25
N ASP A 218 5.76 8.36 -12.49
CA ASP A 218 6.01 7.42 -13.59
C ASP A 218 7.30 6.62 -13.40
N GLU A 219 8.31 7.20 -12.76
CA GLU A 219 9.54 6.49 -12.41
C GLU A 219 9.30 5.51 -11.26
N ILE A 220 8.55 5.93 -10.22
CA ILE A 220 8.17 5.05 -9.11
C ILE A 220 7.35 3.86 -9.61
N ALA A 221 6.36 4.10 -10.48
CA ALA A 221 5.54 3.06 -11.07
C ALA A 221 6.37 2.09 -11.91
N ARG A 222 7.27 2.59 -12.75
CA ARG A 222 8.20 1.77 -13.53
C ARG A 222 9.04 0.89 -12.64
N ASP A 223 9.69 1.47 -11.61
CA ASP A 223 10.52 0.74 -10.66
C ASP A 223 9.74 -0.41 -10.00
N LEU A 224 8.49 -0.18 -9.58
CA LEU A 224 7.63 -1.21 -8.97
C LEU A 224 7.24 -2.31 -9.96
N ILE A 225 6.89 -1.95 -11.21
CA ILE A 225 6.47 -2.91 -12.25
C ILE A 225 7.62 -3.80 -12.70
N THR A 226 8.84 -3.24 -12.80
CA THR A 226 9.99 -3.94 -13.39
C THR A 226 10.93 -4.57 -12.38
N ALA A 227 10.72 -4.33 -11.07
CA ALA A 227 11.62 -4.76 -10.01
C ALA A 227 11.85 -6.27 -10.02
N THR A 228 13.12 -6.63 -10.04
CA THR A 228 13.61 -8.02 -9.91
C THR A 228 14.77 -8.07 -8.92
N GLY A 229 15.17 -9.28 -8.50
CA GLY A 229 16.25 -9.45 -7.52
C GLY A 229 15.74 -9.63 -6.11
N ARG A 230 16.57 -9.33 -5.13
CA ARG A 230 16.33 -9.55 -3.69
C ARG A 230 15.52 -8.40 -3.08
N VAL A 231 14.56 -8.74 -2.23
CA VAL A 231 13.71 -7.74 -1.56
C VAL A 231 14.46 -6.92 -0.50
N ASP A 232 15.50 -7.48 0.09
CA ASP A 232 16.36 -6.79 1.08
C ASP A 232 17.43 -5.88 0.46
N GLU A 233 17.62 -5.92 -0.86
CA GLU A 233 18.49 -5.02 -1.62
C GLU A 233 17.67 -3.92 -2.32
N ASN A 234 16.43 -4.23 -2.71
CA ASN A 234 15.53 -3.32 -3.41
C ASN A 234 14.09 -3.54 -2.93
N GLY A 235 13.56 -2.63 -2.11
CA GLY A 235 12.21 -2.71 -1.57
C GLY A 235 11.10 -2.74 -2.63
N ALA A 236 11.32 -2.17 -3.83
CA ALA A 236 10.36 -2.22 -4.94
C ALA A 236 10.00 -3.67 -5.35
N VAL A 237 10.88 -4.63 -5.13
CA VAL A 237 10.64 -6.07 -5.36
C VAL A 237 9.47 -6.59 -4.53
N GLY A 238 9.17 -5.92 -3.42
CA GLY A 238 8.03 -6.21 -2.56
C GLY A 238 6.69 -6.19 -3.31
N PHE A 239 6.51 -5.30 -4.29
CA PHE A 239 5.31 -5.26 -5.15
C PHE A 239 5.11 -6.59 -5.91
N GLY A 240 6.13 -7.05 -6.61
CA GLY A 240 6.08 -8.33 -7.32
C GLY A 240 5.87 -9.53 -6.38
N ILE A 241 6.46 -9.52 -5.18
CA ILE A 241 6.28 -10.59 -4.20
C ILE A 241 4.85 -10.55 -3.61
N ALA A 242 4.27 -9.37 -3.39
CA ALA A 242 2.90 -9.21 -2.89
C ALA A 242 1.89 -9.89 -3.83
N HIS A 243 2.15 -9.91 -5.13
CA HIS A 243 1.32 -10.53 -6.16
C HIS A 243 1.93 -11.83 -6.71
N GLN A 244 2.81 -12.47 -5.91
CA GLN A 244 3.48 -13.75 -6.20
C GLN A 244 4.24 -13.77 -7.53
N ALA A 245 4.50 -12.61 -8.14
CA ALA A 245 5.06 -12.42 -9.48
C ALA A 245 4.33 -13.28 -10.54
N ARG A 246 3.02 -13.54 -10.34
CA ARG A 246 2.19 -14.30 -11.28
C ARG A 246 1.61 -13.36 -12.33
N PRO A 247 1.56 -13.78 -13.59
CA PRO A 247 1.09 -12.92 -14.68
C PRO A 247 -0.31 -12.31 -14.46
N VAL A 248 -1.25 -13.11 -14.00
CA VAL A 248 -2.65 -12.71 -13.79
C VAL A 248 -2.76 -11.68 -12.67
N GLU A 249 -2.15 -11.97 -11.51
CA GLU A 249 -2.14 -11.08 -10.36
C GLU A 249 -1.41 -9.77 -10.67
N MET A 250 -0.28 -9.85 -11.36
CA MET A 250 0.46 -8.64 -11.77
C MET A 250 -0.35 -7.78 -12.74
N ALA A 251 -1.01 -8.38 -13.73
CA ALA A 251 -1.86 -7.63 -14.67
C ALA A 251 -3.02 -6.92 -13.97
N GLY A 252 -3.71 -7.61 -13.07
CA GLY A 252 -4.81 -7.04 -12.29
C GLY A 252 -4.34 -5.87 -11.42
N GLU A 253 -3.26 -6.05 -10.67
CA GLU A 253 -2.78 -5.03 -9.75
C GLU A 253 -2.08 -3.85 -10.43
N VAL A 254 -1.32 -4.08 -11.48
CA VAL A 254 -0.74 -2.99 -12.29
C VAL A 254 -1.84 -2.12 -12.90
N SER A 255 -2.92 -2.74 -13.41
CA SER A 255 -4.08 -2.00 -13.93
C SER A 255 -4.77 -1.18 -12.84
N ARG A 256 -5.03 -1.78 -11.69
CA ARG A 256 -5.72 -1.14 -10.58
C ARG A 256 -4.90 -0.01 -9.96
N VAL A 257 -3.67 -0.31 -9.56
CA VAL A 257 -2.83 0.64 -8.80
C VAL A 257 -2.40 1.83 -9.66
N PHE A 258 -2.01 1.59 -10.91
CA PHE A 258 -1.41 2.62 -11.75
C PHE A 258 -2.36 3.23 -12.77
N MET A 259 -3.43 2.55 -13.15
CA MET A 259 -4.40 3.05 -14.12
C MET A 259 -5.82 3.22 -13.55
N GLY A 260 -6.03 2.76 -12.30
CA GLY A 260 -7.34 2.80 -11.67
C GLY A 260 -8.38 1.91 -12.35
N VAL A 261 -7.97 0.92 -13.15
CA VAL A 261 -8.86 0.07 -13.95
C VAL A 261 -8.95 -1.32 -13.33
N GLN A 262 -10.14 -1.74 -12.93
CA GLN A 262 -10.39 -3.07 -12.39
C GLN A 262 -10.61 -4.10 -13.50
N ILE A 263 -9.56 -4.41 -14.25
CA ILE A 263 -9.63 -5.37 -15.35
C ILE A 263 -9.69 -6.84 -14.87
N GLN A 264 -9.47 -7.13 -13.59
CA GLN A 264 -9.40 -8.49 -13.03
C GLN A 264 -10.67 -9.32 -13.31
N CYS A 265 -11.85 -8.70 -13.33
CA CYS A 265 -13.09 -9.39 -13.67
C CYS A 265 -13.06 -10.01 -15.07
N ALA A 266 -12.23 -9.47 -15.97
CA ALA A 266 -12.05 -10.00 -17.32
C ALA A 266 -11.12 -11.24 -17.40
N GLU A 267 -10.61 -11.76 -16.29
CA GLU A 267 -9.82 -13.01 -16.26
C GLU A 267 -10.64 -14.22 -16.74
N CYS A 268 -11.88 -14.36 -16.28
CA CYS A 268 -12.69 -15.54 -16.55
C CYS A 268 -13.68 -15.38 -17.72
N HIS A 269 -14.19 -14.16 -17.91
CA HIS A 269 -15.19 -13.81 -18.93
C HIS A 269 -15.06 -12.33 -19.29
N ASN A 270 -15.75 -11.85 -20.32
CA ASN A 270 -15.79 -10.42 -20.62
C ASN A 270 -16.37 -9.66 -19.42
N HIS A 271 -15.85 -8.46 -19.16
CA HIS A 271 -16.27 -7.66 -18.03
C HIS A 271 -17.78 -7.41 -18.02
N PHE A 272 -18.42 -7.45 -16.86
CA PHE A 272 -19.90 -7.36 -16.77
C PHE A 272 -20.44 -5.96 -17.02
N THR A 273 -19.71 -4.97 -16.54
CA THR A 273 -20.16 -3.57 -16.47
C THR A 273 -19.22 -2.63 -17.21
N ASP A 274 -18.27 -3.17 -17.96
CA ASP A 274 -17.33 -2.41 -18.76
C ASP A 274 -17.02 -3.15 -20.07
N SER A 275 -16.39 -2.47 -21.03
CA SER A 275 -16.12 -3.01 -22.38
C SER A 275 -14.91 -3.95 -22.46
N TRP A 276 -14.23 -4.22 -21.35
CA TRP A 276 -13.03 -5.06 -21.29
C TRP A 276 -13.32 -6.52 -21.65
N LYS A 277 -12.54 -7.06 -22.59
CA LYS A 277 -12.65 -8.45 -23.05
C LYS A 277 -11.65 -9.33 -22.32
N ARG A 278 -12.01 -10.61 -22.16
CA ARG A 278 -11.16 -11.64 -21.54
C ARG A 278 -9.81 -11.78 -22.25
N GLU A 279 -9.81 -11.71 -23.56
CA GLU A 279 -8.59 -11.78 -24.36
C GLU A 279 -7.65 -10.63 -24.05
N GLN A 280 -8.16 -9.38 -23.92
CA GLN A 280 -7.38 -8.19 -23.57
C GLN A 280 -6.70 -8.32 -22.20
N PHE A 281 -7.41 -8.89 -21.21
CA PHE A 281 -6.81 -9.19 -19.91
C PHE A 281 -5.62 -10.15 -20.02
N HIS A 282 -5.81 -11.26 -20.75
CA HIS A 282 -4.75 -12.25 -20.90
C HIS A 282 -3.59 -11.77 -21.79
N GLU A 283 -3.86 -10.95 -22.79
CA GLU A 283 -2.85 -10.27 -23.60
C GLU A 283 -1.97 -9.37 -22.73
N PHE A 284 -2.59 -8.62 -21.80
CA PHE A 284 -1.83 -7.79 -20.86
C PHE A 284 -1.08 -8.66 -19.82
N ALA A 285 -1.69 -9.71 -19.31
CA ALA A 285 -1.05 -10.64 -18.39
C ALA A 285 0.21 -11.32 -19.01
N ALA A 286 0.25 -11.50 -20.32
CA ALA A 286 1.37 -12.10 -21.01
C ALA A 286 2.67 -11.28 -20.87
N PHE A 287 2.61 -9.97 -20.64
CA PHE A 287 3.78 -9.14 -20.35
C PHE A 287 4.52 -9.57 -19.07
N PHE A 288 3.81 -10.11 -18.08
CA PHE A 288 4.35 -10.49 -16.78
C PHE A 288 4.77 -11.98 -16.72
N ALA A 289 4.72 -12.66 -17.85
CA ALA A 289 5.12 -14.06 -17.92
C ALA A 289 6.63 -14.25 -17.69
N GLY A 290 7.00 -15.41 -17.14
CA GLY A 290 8.40 -15.78 -16.93
C GLY A 290 9.02 -15.25 -15.65
N SER A 291 8.25 -14.65 -14.76
CA SER A 291 8.67 -14.24 -13.42
C SER A 291 8.12 -15.15 -12.34
N ARG A 292 8.83 -15.28 -11.24
CA ARG A 292 8.38 -16.04 -10.06
C ARG A 292 9.08 -15.62 -8.80
N VAL A 293 8.40 -15.79 -7.68
CA VAL A 293 8.99 -15.62 -6.34
C VAL A 293 9.83 -16.83 -5.98
N ARG A 294 11.03 -16.60 -5.47
CA ARG A 294 11.96 -17.63 -5.01
C ARG A 294 12.57 -17.24 -3.68
N ARG A 295 12.63 -18.18 -2.74
CA ARG A 295 13.44 -18.01 -1.53
C ARG A 295 14.92 -18.17 -1.90
N VAL A 296 15.72 -17.13 -1.65
CA VAL A 296 17.16 -17.09 -1.96
C VAL A 296 18.01 -17.28 -0.72
N GLU A 297 17.48 -16.97 0.46
CA GLU A 297 18.14 -17.20 1.73
C GLU A 297 17.16 -17.77 2.77
N LYS A 298 17.60 -18.77 3.53
CA LYS A 298 16.80 -19.38 4.60
C LYS A 298 16.86 -18.50 5.84
N ALA A 299 15.79 -18.53 6.66
CA ALA A 299 15.82 -17.94 7.98
C ALA A 299 16.89 -18.61 8.85
N SER A 300 17.59 -17.81 9.64
CA SER A 300 18.55 -18.26 10.66
C SER A 300 18.31 -17.47 11.96
N PRO A 301 18.89 -17.87 13.10
CA PRO A 301 18.73 -17.11 14.34
C PRO A 301 19.03 -15.63 14.14
N GLY A 302 18.06 -14.76 14.44
CA GLY A 302 18.17 -13.32 14.29
C GLY A 302 18.00 -12.78 12.85
N LYS A 303 17.89 -13.64 11.82
CA LYS A 303 17.70 -13.21 10.40
C LYS A 303 16.44 -13.80 9.80
N ARG A 304 15.62 -12.96 9.17
CA ARG A 304 14.45 -13.40 8.38
C ARG A 304 14.90 -14.07 7.08
N ALA A 305 14.07 -14.97 6.54
CA ALA A 305 14.27 -15.50 5.18
C ALA A 305 14.21 -14.38 4.15
N VAL A 306 15.00 -14.49 3.08
CA VAL A 306 15.00 -13.54 1.97
C VAL A 306 14.38 -14.17 0.75
N PHE A 307 13.51 -13.41 0.10
CA PHE A 307 12.86 -13.77 -1.15
C PHE A 307 13.28 -12.83 -2.26
N ALA A 308 13.16 -13.30 -3.48
CA ALA A 308 13.51 -12.56 -4.68
C ALA A 308 12.46 -12.80 -5.77
N VAL A 309 12.24 -11.83 -6.62
CA VAL A 309 11.63 -12.04 -7.94
C VAL A 309 12.73 -12.40 -8.92
N VAL A 310 12.62 -13.60 -9.51
CA VAL A 310 13.59 -14.11 -10.49
C VAL A 310 12.87 -14.34 -11.82
N THR A 311 13.59 -14.03 -12.92
CA THR A 311 13.08 -14.26 -14.27
C THR A 311 13.56 -15.60 -14.81
N THR A 312 12.78 -16.22 -15.68
CA THR A 312 13.14 -17.40 -16.47
C THR A 312 13.75 -16.97 -17.82
N PRO A 313 14.47 -17.84 -18.53
CA PRO A 313 15.03 -17.47 -19.84
C PRO A 313 14.01 -17.19 -20.94
N ARG A 314 12.76 -17.63 -20.75
CA ARG A 314 11.68 -17.47 -21.73
C ARG A 314 10.39 -17.11 -21.02
N ALA A 315 9.63 -16.19 -21.61
CA ALA A 315 8.27 -15.88 -21.23
C ALA A 315 7.30 -16.70 -22.11
N ASN A 316 6.62 -17.67 -21.51
CA ASN A 316 5.54 -18.38 -22.17
C ASN A 316 4.28 -18.19 -21.36
N TYR A 317 3.27 -17.60 -21.96
CA TYR A 317 1.96 -17.44 -21.35
C TYR A 317 0.90 -18.12 -22.19
N ALA A 318 -0.04 -18.76 -21.53
CA ALA A 318 -1.18 -19.40 -22.18
C ALA A 318 -2.41 -19.28 -21.30
N MET A 319 -3.52 -18.80 -21.84
CA MET A 319 -4.81 -18.71 -21.15
C MET A 319 -5.57 -20.02 -21.21
N PRO A 320 -6.35 -20.38 -20.18
CA PRO A 320 -7.25 -21.53 -20.24
C PRO A 320 -8.34 -21.32 -21.31
N LEU A 321 -8.78 -22.39 -21.99
CA LEU A 321 -9.95 -22.30 -22.86
C LEU A 321 -11.22 -22.11 -22.03
N LYS A 322 -12.15 -21.31 -22.53
CA LYS A 322 -13.41 -21.01 -21.84
C LYS A 322 -14.26 -22.27 -21.60
N ASN A 323 -14.28 -23.16 -22.58
CA ASN A 323 -15.12 -24.40 -22.56
C ASN A 323 -14.38 -25.62 -22.00
N ASP A 324 -13.06 -25.52 -21.80
CA ASP A 324 -12.22 -26.60 -21.25
C ASP A 324 -10.99 -25.99 -20.55
N PRO A 325 -11.08 -25.63 -19.26
CA PRO A 325 -9.98 -25.00 -18.54
C PRO A 325 -8.70 -25.85 -18.43
N THR A 326 -8.79 -27.17 -18.74
CA THR A 326 -7.62 -28.05 -18.76
C THR A 326 -6.75 -27.80 -19.99
N LYS A 327 -7.32 -27.28 -21.07
CA LYS A 327 -6.63 -26.90 -22.29
C LYS A 327 -6.25 -25.41 -22.25
N LYS A 328 -5.07 -25.10 -22.76
CA LYS A 328 -4.52 -23.73 -22.77
C LYS A 328 -4.16 -23.33 -24.19
N VAL A 329 -4.38 -22.05 -24.51
CA VAL A 329 -4.02 -21.41 -25.78
C VAL A 329 -2.90 -20.40 -25.52
N PRO A 330 -1.76 -20.44 -26.27
CA PRO A 330 -0.73 -19.41 -26.20
C PRO A 330 -1.29 -18.03 -26.49
N VAL A 331 -0.87 -17.03 -25.71
CA VAL A 331 -1.29 -15.63 -25.86
C VAL A 331 -0.05 -14.77 -26.01
N ALA A 332 -0.02 -13.93 -27.03
CA ALA A 332 1.01 -12.92 -27.22
C ALA A 332 0.72 -11.68 -26.37
N PRO A 333 1.75 -11.00 -25.85
CA PRO A 333 1.55 -9.75 -25.11
C PRO A 333 1.00 -8.66 -26.02
N LYS A 334 -0.05 -7.97 -25.57
CA LYS A 334 -0.62 -6.78 -26.20
C LYS A 334 -1.19 -5.86 -25.13
N PHE A 335 -0.97 -4.54 -25.28
CA PHE A 335 -1.50 -3.58 -24.33
C PHE A 335 -2.97 -3.27 -24.68
N PHE A 336 -3.86 -3.43 -23.72
CA PHE A 336 -5.32 -3.41 -23.93
C PHE A 336 -5.90 -2.02 -24.21
N LEU A 337 -5.15 -0.94 -23.89
CA LEU A 337 -5.54 0.45 -24.21
C LEU A 337 -5.01 0.94 -25.57
N ALA A 338 -4.14 0.18 -26.21
CA ALA A 338 -3.64 0.53 -27.52
C ALA A 338 -4.74 0.37 -28.58
N SER A 339 -4.92 1.38 -29.44
CA SER A 339 -5.76 1.23 -30.62
C SER A 339 -5.21 0.14 -31.55
N ALA A 340 -6.06 -0.43 -32.42
CA ALA A 340 -5.62 -1.44 -33.37
C ALA A 340 -4.45 -0.95 -34.24
N ASP A 341 -4.41 0.35 -34.53
CA ASP A 341 -3.38 0.98 -35.37
C ASP A 341 -2.11 1.38 -34.60
N SER A 342 -2.18 1.54 -33.27
CA SER A 342 -1.06 1.93 -32.41
C SER A 342 -0.46 0.77 -31.63
N ALA A 343 -0.98 -0.45 -31.78
CA ALA A 343 -0.43 -1.65 -31.19
C ALA A 343 0.92 -1.94 -31.86
N ALA A 344 2.00 -1.35 -31.36
CA ALA A 344 3.34 -1.75 -31.74
C ALA A 344 3.43 -3.27 -31.57
N GLU A 345 3.78 -3.98 -32.65
CA GLU A 345 3.99 -5.42 -32.59
C GLU A 345 5.06 -5.71 -31.53
N VAL A 346 4.67 -6.38 -30.48
CA VAL A 346 5.61 -6.84 -29.46
C VAL A 346 6.46 -7.92 -30.11
N PRO A 347 7.80 -7.74 -30.22
CA PRO A 347 8.65 -8.73 -30.85
C PRO A 347 8.48 -10.11 -30.20
N ALA A 348 8.30 -11.13 -31.03
CA ALA A 348 8.22 -12.51 -30.54
C ALA A 348 9.51 -12.87 -29.78
N LYS A 349 9.38 -13.53 -28.62
CA LYS A 349 10.49 -14.07 -27.82
C LYS A 349 11.31 -13.04 -27.01
N LEU A 350 10.74 -11.89 -26.65
CA LEU A 350 11.41 -11.00 -25.68
C LEU A 350 11.67 -11.71 -24.35
N PRO A 351 12.84 -11.45 -23.70
CA PRO A 351 13.07 -11.87 -22.32
C PRO A 351 12.05 -11.24 -21.36
N PRO A 352 11.69 -11.91 -20.24
CA PRO A 352 10.72 -11.39 -19.28
C PRO A 352 11.02 -9.97 -18.78
N ALA A 353 12.28 -9.64 -18.51
CA ALA A 353 12.66 -8.30 -18.06
C ALA A 353 12.30 -7.22 -19.09
N GLN A 354 12.50 -7.50 -20.39
CA GLN A 354 12.14 -6.56 -21.46
C GLN A 354 10.63 -6.46 -21.66
N LEU A 355 9.88 -7.55 -21.42
CA LEU A 355 8.42 -7.49 -21.42
C LEU A 355 7.87 -6.63 -20.27
N HIS A 356 8.46 -6.73 -19.09
CA HIS A 356 8.10 -5.85 -17.96
C HIS A 356 8.40 -4.38 -18.28
N GLU A 357 9.57 -4.08 -18.85
CA GLU A 357 9.93 -2.72 -19.28
C GLU A 357 8.95 -2.17 -20.32
N LEU A 358 8.53 -3.02 -21.26
CA LEU A 358 7.57 -2.63 -22.27
C LEU A 358 6.19 -2.39 -21.66
N ALA A 359 5.73 -3.27 -20.75
CA ALA A 359 4.50 -3.05 -19.99
C ALA A 359 4.54 -1.72 -19.21
N ALA A 360 5.63 -1.47 -18.48
CA ALA A 360 5.82 -0.23 -17.74
C ALA A 360 5.80 0.99 -18.67
N SER A 361 6.40 0.88 -19.86
CA SER A 361 6.39 1.96 -20.85
C SER A 361 4.99 2.27 -21.38
N PHE A 362 4.14 1.27 -21.61
CA PHE A 362 2.75 1.46 -22.01
C PHE A 362 1.90 2.04 -20.85
N VAL A 363 2.10 1.53 -19.64
CA VAL A 363 1.35 1.99 -18.46
C VAL A 363 1.66 3.45 -18.16
N THR A 364 2.94 3.86 -18.19
CA THR A 364 3.38 5.22 -17.85
C THR A 364 3.49 6.16 -19.06
N GLY A 365 3.12 5.68 -20.25
CA GLY A 365 3.20 6.45 -21.50
C GLY A 365 2.29 7.67 -21.50
N GLN A 366 2.73 8.74 -22.15
CA GLN A 366 1.94 9.98 -22.25
C GLN A 366 0.63 9.80 -23.04
N ASP A 367 0.56 8.77 -23.88
CA ASP A 367 -0.66 8.41 -24.61
C ASP A 367 -1.67 7.63 -23.76
N ASN A 368 -1.30 7.27 -22.53
CA ASN A 368 -2.17 6.62 -21.57
C ASN A 368 -2.78 7.64 -20.59
N PRO A 369 -3.99 8.14 -20.81
CA PRO A 369 -4.59 9.14 -19.94
C PRO A 369 -5.01 8.58 -18.57
N TRP A 370 -5.19 7.26 -18.45
CA TRP A 370 -5.62 6.61 -17.23
C TRP A 370 -4.57 6.70 -16.13
N PHE A 371 -3.28 6.66 -16.49
CA PHE A 371 -2.19 6.73 -15.53
C PHE A 371 -2.22 8.03 -14.71
N ALA A 372 -2.31 9.17 -15.39
CA ALA A 372 -2.40 10.47 -14.72
C ALA A 372 -3.73 10.62 -13.95
N ARG A 373 -4.85 10.27 -14.58
CA ARG A 373 -6.19 10.40 -13.98
C ARG A 373 -6.35 9.54 -12.72
N ALA A 374 -5.83 8.32 -12.72
CA ALA A 374 -5.89 7.42 -11.57
C ALA A 374 -5.17 8.00 -10.35
N PHE A 375 -3.95 8.49 -10.53
CA PHE A 375 -3.19 9.08 -9.44
C PHE A 375 -3.85 10.34 -8.91
N VAL A 376 -4.23 11.26 -9.80
CA VAL A 376 -4.89 12.52 -9.40
C VAL A 376 -6.22 12.24 -8.70
N ASN A 377 -7.05 11.34 -9.23
CA ASN A 377 -8.30 10.94 -8.56
C ASN A 377 -8.06 10.37 -7.16
N ARG A 378 -7.05 9.52 -7.00
CA ARG A 378 -6.70 8.92 -5.70
C ARG A 378 -6.23 9.96 -4.69
N ILE A 379 -5.28 10.82 -5.06
CA ILE A 379 -4.79 11.89 -4.17
C ILE A 379 -5.92 12.86 -3.83
N TRP A 380 -6.71 13.26 -4.83
CA TRP A 380 -7.88 14.10 -4.63
C TRP A 380 -8.87 13.49 -3.64
N THR A 381 -9.17 12.19 -3.78
CA THR A 381 -10.08 11.49 -2.85
C THR A 381 -9.59 11.53 -1.42
N VAL A 382 -8.29 11.32 -1.21
CA VAL A 382 -7.70 11.37 0.15
C VAL A 382 -7.76 12.78 0.72
N LEU A 383 -7.45 13.81 -0.09
CA LEU A 383 -7.38 15.20 0.38
C LEU A 383 -8.76 15.88 0.50
N MET A 384 -9.72 15.52 -0.36
CA MET A 384 -11.04 16.17 -0.38
C MET A 384 -12.14 15.35 0.32
N GLY A 385 -11.86 14.06 0.60
CA GLY A 385 -12.84 13.13 1.17
C GLY A 385 -13.80 12.52 0.15
N GLU A 386 -13.76 12.95 -1.12
CA GLU A 386 -14.57 12.41 -2.21
C GLU A 386 -13.79 12.42 -3.53
N GLY A 387 -13.86 11.34 -4.29
CA GLY A 387 -13.20 11.19 -5.60
C GLY A 387 -14.06 11.65 -6.77
N PHE A 388 -13.51 11.76 -7.96
CA PHE A 388 -14.25 12.03 -9.20
C PHE A 388 -14.98 10.78 -9.71
N TYR A 389 -14.55 9.61 -9.30
CA TYR A 389 -15.23 8.35 -9.53
C TYR A 389 -15.79 7.82 -8.19
N GLU A 390 -16.89 7.08 -8.26
CA GLU A 390 -17.57 6.54 -7.08
C GLU A 390 -16.67 5.57 -6.31
N VAL A 391 -15.97 4.70 -7.03
CA VAL A 391 -14.92 3.84 -6.49
C VAL A 391 -13.57 4.33 -6.99
N VAL A 392 -12.62 4.52 -6.09
CA VAL A 392 -11.31 5.14 -6.36
C VAL A 392 -10.55 4.46 -7.49
N ASP A 393 -10.65 3.14 -7.59
CA ASP A 393 -9.93 2.29 -8.55
C ASP A 393 -10.85 1.67 -9.62
N ASP A 394 -12.01 2.27 -9.90
CA ASP A 394 -12.95 1.78 -10.91
C ASP A 394 -13.14 2.83 -12.03
N LEU A 395 -12.02 3.23 -12.62
CA LEU A 395 -11.98 4.03 -13.82
C LEU A 395 -12.12 3.10 -15.03
N GLY A 396 -12.86 3.52 -16.04
CA GLY A 396 -13.07 2.70 -17.24
C GLY A 396 -13.78 3.48 -18.34
N PRO A 397 -13.83 2.95 -19.57
CA PRO A 397 -14.53 3.58 -20.68
C PRO A 397 -16.01 3.82 -20.40
N GLU A 398 -16.66 2.91 -19.65
CA GLU A 398 -18.08 2.99 -19.29
C GLU A 398 -18.33 3.70 -17.96
N ARG A 399 -17.30 4.34 -17.40
CA ARG A 399 -17.35 5.08 -16.14
C ARG A 399 -17.26 6.58 -16.38
N ALA A 400 -18.29 7.31 -15.98
CA ALA A 400 -18.30 8.77 -16.06
C ALA A 400 -17.67 9.39 -14.81
N ALA A 401 -16.67 10.24 -15.01
CA ALA A 401 -16.12 11.04 -13.92
C ALA A 401 -17.11 12.17 -13.56
N LYS A 402 -17.49 12.27 -12.29
CA LYS A 402 -18.26 13.39 -11.74
C LYS A 402 -17.32 14.59 -11.57
N GLY A 403 -17.35 15.57 -12.46
CA GLY A 403 -16.40 16.69 -12.50
C GLY A 403 -15.19 16.41 -13.42
N ALA A 404 -15.42 15.74 -14.54
CA ALA A 404 -14.41 15.50 -15.57
C ALA A 404 -13.72 16.80 -16.04
N GLU A 405 -14.44 17.91 -16.04
CA GLU A 405 -13.96 19.26 -16.35
C GLU A 405 -12.93 19.81 -15.36
N ILE A 406 -12.80 19.19 -14.17
CA ILE A 406 -11.78 19.49 -13.17
C ILE A 406 -10.65 18.46 -13.26
N LEU A 407 -11.01 17.17 -13.22
CA LEU A 407 -10.03 16.07 -13.19
C LEU A 407 -9.13 16.07 -14.42
N PHE A 408 -9.70 16.19 -15.62
CA PHE A 408 -8.93 15.99 -16.85
C PHE A 408 -7.90 17.10 -17.08
N PRO A 409 -8.23 18.39 -16.93
CA PRO A 409 -7.22 19.43 -17.02
C PRO A 409 -6.14 19.33 -15.94
N LEU A 410 -6.50 18.99 -14.70
CA LEU A 410 -5.53 18.83 -13.62
C LEU A 410 -4.57 17.67 -13.90
N ALA A 411 -5.09 16.52 -14.33
CA ALA A 411 -4.29 15.35 -14.69
C ALA A 411 -3.37 15.61 -15.89
N ASP A 412 -3.86 16.34 -16.90
CA ASP A 412 -3.10 16.72 -18.08
C ASP A 412 -1.94 17.67 -17.72
N GLN A 413 -2.18 18.66 -16.86
CA GLN A 413 -1.14 19.58 -16.38
C GLN A 413 -0.10 18.84 -15.53
N TRP A 414 -0.52 17.94 -14.66
CA TRP A 414 0.39 17.13 -13.85
C TRP A 414 1.25 16.21 -14.72
N GLN A 415 0.67 15.58 -15.74
CA GLN A 415 1.39 14.74 -16.71
C GLN A 415 2.42 15.57 -17.48
N LYS A 416 2.05 16.74 -18.01
CA LYS A 416 2.95 17.67 -18.72
C LYS A 416 4.06 18.17 -17.81
N GLY A 417 3.76 18.42 -16.55
CA GLY A 417 4.70 18.79 -15.50
C GLY A 417 5.64 17.66 -15.05
N GLY A 418 5.56 16.49 -15.70
CA GLY A 418 6.47 15.38 -15.45
C GLY A 418 6.13 14.58 -14.21
N TYR A 419 4.87 14.53 -13.82
CA TYR A 419 4.37 13.76 -12.69
C TYR A 419 4.97 14.16 -11.34
N ASP A 420 5.23 15.48 -11.16
CA ASP A 420 5.69 16.06 -9.91
C ASP A 420 4.62 15.92 -8.81
N ILE A 421 4.92 15.11 -7.81
CA ILE A 421 3.95 14.77 -6.75
C ILE A 421 3.74 15.98 -5.84
N GLN A 422 4.79 16.68 -5.43
CA GLN A 422 4.67 17.83 -4.54
C GLN A 422 3.95 19.02 -5.20
N TRP A 423 4.12 19.20 -6.52
CA TRP A 423 3.35 20.21 -7.25
C TRP A 423 1.84 19.92 -7.18
N LEU A 424 1.42 18.66 -7.36
CA LEU A 424 0.01 18.28 -7.28
C LEU A 424 -0.56 18.57 -5.89
N PHE A 425 0.17 18.18 -4.84
CA PHE A 425 -0.24 18.47 -3.47
C PHE A 425 -0.34 19.96 -3.22
N ARG A 426 0.68 20.72 -3.56
CA ARG A 426 0.71 22.17 -3.40
C ARG A 426 -0.46 22.85 -4.12
N THR A 427 -0.77 22.40 -5.32
CA THR A 427 -1.87 22.95 -6.12
C THR A 427 -3.22 22.68 -5.47
N ILE A 428 -3.50 21.46 -5.02
CA ILE A 428 -4.78 21.11 -4.39
C ILE A 428 -4.92 21.77 -3.01
N LEU A 429 -3.90 21.69 -2.16
CA LEU A 429 -3.95 22.19 -0.77
C LEU A 429 -4.10 23.71 -0.67
N ASN A 430 -3.65 24.45 -1.68
CA ASN A 430 -3.80 25.91 -1.75
C ASN A 430 -5.14 26.35 -2.37
N THR A 431 -6.01 25.45 -2.81
CA THR A 431 -7.35 25.83 -3.30
C THR A 431 -8.26 26.29 -2.17
N GLU A 432 -9.17 27.22 -2.47
CA GLU A 432 -10.27 27.57 -1.57
C GLU A 432 -11.10 26.33 -1.22
N ALA A 433 -11.32 25.45 -2.20
CA ALA A 433 -12.12 24.23 -2.02
C ALA A 433 -11.55 23.34 -0.91
N TYR A 434 -10.22 23.10 -0.88
CA TYR A 434 -9.58 22.34 0.19
C TYR A 434 -9.68 23.05 1.54
N GLN A 435 -9.60 24.37 1.53
CA GLN A 435 -9.60 25.19 2.75
C GLN A 435 -10.99 25.51 3.28
N ARG A 436 -12.06 25.03 2.64
CA ARG A 436 -13.45 25.21 3.12
C ARG A 436 -13.69 24.46 4.42
N ARG A 437 -14.58 25.02 5.22
CA ARG A 437 -15.08 24.39 6.45
C ARG A 437 -15.84 23.10 6.12
N VAL A 438 -15.70 22.10 6.99
CA VAL A 438 -16.52 20.88 6.94
C VAL A 438 -17.97 21.22 7.23
N ARG A 439 -18.89 20.59 6.49
CA ARG A 439 -20.33 20.66 6.71
C ARG A 439 -20.92 19.25 6.76
N PRO A 440 -21.95 19.03 7.60
CA PRO A 440 -22.67 17.75 7.58
C PRO A 440 -23.28 17.49 6.20
N ALA A 441 -23.29 16.24 5.76
CA ALA A 441 -23.93 15.82 4.50
C ALA A 441 -25.43 16.18 4.44
N SER A 442 -26.08 16.33 5.59
CA SER A 442 -27.48 16.79 5.71
C SER A 442 -27.69 18.28 5.40
N SER A 443 -26.61 19.08 5.29
CA SER A 443 -26.70 20.49 4.91
C SER A 443 -26.57 20.66 3.40
N PRO A 444 -27.18 21.69 2.77
CA PRO A 444 -27.07 21.92 1.31
C PRO A 444 -25.62 22.00 0.82
N ALA A 445 -24.74 22.70 1.57
CA ALA A 445 -23.33 22.79 1.21
C ALA A 445 -22.55 21.49 1.46
N GLY A 446 -22.99 20.63 2.39
CA GLY A 446 -22.38 19.33 2.65
C GLY A 446 -22.85 18.25 1.66
N ASP A 447 -24.10 18.37 1.18
CA ASP A 447 -24.65 17.48 0.15
C ASP A 447 -24.08 17.80 -1.25
N ALA A 448 -23.95 19.10 -1.57
CA ALA A 448 -23.37 19.53 -2.84
C ALA A 448 -21.88 19.25 -2.92
N ARG A 449 -21.51 18.49 -3.94
CA ARG A 449 -20.14 18.08 -4.18
C ARG A 449 -19.20 19.29 -4.31
N LEU A 450 -18.07 19.26 -3.60
CA LEU A 450 -17.05 20.32 -3.54
C LEU A 450 -17.51 21.68 -2.97
N ALA A 451 -18.76 21.83 -2.52
CA ALA A 451 -19.21 23.06 -1.88
C ALA A 451 -18.73 23.21 -0.43
N ALA A 452 -18.37 22.12 0.22
CA ALA A 452 -17.76 22.08 1.55
C ALA A 452 -16.69 20.97 1.59
N ASN A 453 -15.80 21.02 2.56
CA ASN A 453 -14.92 19.89 2.83
C ASN A 453 -15.72 18.78 3.55
N ARG A 454 -15.30 17.53 3.37
CA ARG A 454 -15.93 16.38 4.00
C ARG A 454 -15.09 15.84 5.15
N ALA A 455 -15.74 15.58 6.29
CA ALA A 455 -15.10 14.85 7.36
C ALA A 455 -15.02 13.38 6.96
N HIS A 456 -13.86 12.79 7.16
CA HIS A 456 -13.68 11.35 6.99
C HIS A 456 -12.78 10.79 8.09
N ARG A 457 -12.88 9.49 8.29
CA ARG A 457 -12.10 8.81 9.30
C ARG A 457 -10.61 8.84 8.98
N LEU A 458 -9.78 9.04 10.00
CA LEU A 458 -8.33 8.91 9.89
C LEU A 458 -7.94 7.47 9.56
N ARG A 459 -6.86 7.31 8.80
CA ARG A 459 -6.24 6.00 8.54
C ARG A 459 -5.64 5.43 9.83
N ALA A 460 -5.46 4.12 9.88
CA ALA A 460 -4.90 3.43 11.04
C ALA A 460 -3.57 4.04 11.54
N ASP A 461 -2.65 4.34 10.63
CA ASP A 461 -1.37 4.95 10.97
C ASP A 461 -1.55 6.36 11.56
N GLN A 462 -2.47 7.17 11.02
CA GLN A 462 -2.78 8.51 11.53
C GLN A 462 -3.45 8.47 12.90
N ILE A 463 -4.35 7.51 13.14
CA ILE A 463 -4.94 7.30 14.48
C ILE A 463 -3.86 6.91 15.48
N LEU A 464 -2.93 6.03 15.10
CA LEU A 464 -1.84 5.61 15.97
C LEU A 464 -0.90 6.79 16.30
N GLU A 465 -0.52 7.60 15.31
CA GLU A 465 0.31 8.80 15.54
C GLU A 465 -0.43 9.83 16.40
N SER A 466 -1.74 10.02 16.19
CA SER A 466 -2.55 10.91 17.02
C SER A 466 -2.64 10.41 18.48
N LEU A 467 -2.77 9.10 18.69
CA LEU A 467 -2.72 8.50 20.02
C LEU A 467 -1.32 8.61 20.65
N ASP A 468 -0.27 8.44 19.84
CA ASP A 468 1.12 8.58 20.30
C ASP A 468 1.38 10.01 20.79
N SER A 469 0.99 11.01 20.00
CA SER A 469 1.09 12.42 20.37
C SER A 469 0.24 12.76 21.59
N ALA A 470 -1.06 12.44 21.55
CA ALA A 470 -1.99 12.79 22.62
C ALA A 470 -1.66 12.10 23.96
N LEU A 471 -1.20 10.87 23.96
CA LEU A 471 -0.97 10.05 25.15
C LEU A 471 0.51 9.97 25.58
N GLY A 472 1.43 10.63 24.88
CA GLY A 472 2.86 10.61 25.16
C GLY A 472 3.48 9.22 25.09
N LEU A 473 3.10 8.38 24.12
CA LEU A 473 3.56 6.99 24.05
C LEU A 473 5.03 6.90 23.63
N SER A 474 5.51 7.78 22.77
CA SER A 474 6.89 7.83 22.27
C SER A 474 7.92 8.06 23.37
N SER A 475 7.52 8.73 24.45
CA SER A 475 8.40 8.96 25.63
C SER A 475 8.75 7.67 26.37
N VAL A 476 8.12 6.55 26.04
CA VAL A 476 8.29 5.24 26.69
C VAL A 476 8.91 4.19 25.76
N ALA A 477 8.98 4.48 24.47
CA ALA A 477 9.69 3.60 23.54
C ALA A 477 11.19 3.61 23.85
N PRO A 478 11.88 2.46 23.91
CA PRO A 478 13.32 2.45 24.11
C PRO A 478 13.98 3.17 22.93
N THR A 479 14.60 4.31 23.23
CA THR A 479 15.42 5.06 22.28
C THR A 479 16.44 4.12 21.63
N LYS A 480 16.49 4.10 20.31
CA LYS A 480 17.47 3.33 19.50
C LYS A 480 18.90 3.87 19.62
N ASP A 481 19.21 4.64 20.65
CA ASP A 481 20.56 5.06 20.96
C ASP A 481 21.08 4.30 22.18
N LYS A 482 21.70 3.16 21.87
CA LYS A 482 22.89 2.65 22.58
C LYS A 482 23.40 1.41 21.88
N ALA A 483 24.27 1.63 20.93
CA ALA A 483 25.27 0.66 20.49
C ALA A 483 26.35 0.53 21.57
N GLU A 484 25.99 0.11 22.79
CA GLU A 484 26.93 -0.29 23.85
C GLU A 484 26.21 -1.15 24.87
N ASP A 485 26.08 -2.46 24.56
CA ASP A 485 26.04 -3.52 25.57
C ASP A 485 26.37 -4.88 24.95
N LYS A 486 27.60 -4.97 24.44
CA LYS A 486 28.23 -6.26 24.08
C LYS A 486 28.88 -6.91 25.27
N LYS A 487 28.22 -7.00 26.43
CA LYS A 487 28.82 -7.70 27.58
C LYS A 487 27.83 -8.39 28.54
N ALA A 488 26.68 -8.84 28.09
CA ALA A 488 25.80 -9.67 28.94
C ALA A 488 25.10 -10.77 28.13
N ALA A 489 25.85 -11.65 27.50
CA ALA A 489 25.31 -12.86 26.92
C ALA A 489 26.30 -14.02 27.06
N LYS A 490 26.47 -14.49 28.31
CA LYS A 490 27.06 -15.81 28.57
C LYS A 490 26.39 -16.40 29.83
N THR A 491 25.18 -16.92 29.66
CA THR A 491 24.64 -18.07 30.43
C THR A 491 23.37 -18.52 29.74
N ASP A 492 23.47 -19.26 28.66
CA ASP A 492 22.34 -19.91 28.04
C ASP A 492 22.29 -21.37 28.45
N LYS A 493 21.24 -21.74 29.19
CA LYS A 493 20.83 -23.13 29.38
C LYS A 493 19.93 -23.53 28.23
N PRO A 494 20.19 -24.66 27.54
CA PRO A 494 19.34 -25.10 26.41
C PRO A 494 18.01 -25.66 26.93
N GLY A 495 16.86 -25.11 26.49
CA GLY A 495 15.57 -25.75 26.70
C GLY A 495 14.31 -24.91 26.82
N LYS A 496 14.33 -23.58 26.71
CA LYS A 496 13.09 -22.80 26.64
C LYS A 496 12.89 -22.26 25.24
N LYS A 497 11.83 -22.73 24.56
CA LYS A 497 11.32 -22.10 23.33
C LYS A 497 11.05 -20.63 23.65
N ALA A 498 11.69 -19.73 22.91
CA ALA A 498 11.38 -18.31 22.98
C ALA A 498 9.87 -18.12 22.72
N PRO A 499 9.20 -17.25 23.49
CA PRO A 499 7.80 -16.93 23.22
C PRO A 499 7.67 -16.41 21.76
N PRO A 500 6.52 -16.64 21.09
CA PRO A 500 6.31 -16.11 19.76
C PRO A 500 6.54 -14.60 19.80
N ARG A 501 7.40 -14.12 18.91
CA ARG A 501 7.70 -12.69 18.76
C ARG A 501 6.36 -11.97 18.57
N GLN A 502 5.94 -11.17 19.54
CA GLN A 502 4.75 -10.32 19.40
C GLN A 502 4.95 -9.47 18.12
N ALA A 503 3.92 -9.44 17.27
CA ALA A 503 3.90 -8.52 16.14
C ALA A 503 4.20 -7.12 16.68
N ALA A 504 5.01 -6.35 15.92
CA ALA A 504 5.31 -4.98 16.34
C ALA A 504 3.99 -4.26 16.66
N PRO A 505 3.91 -3.45 17.71
CA PRO A 505 2.66 -2.84 18.16
C PRO A 505 1.88 -2.15 17.03
N ARG A 506 2.58 -1.48 16.10
CA ARG A 506 2.00 -0.85 14.91
C ARG A 506 1.32 -1.86 13.97
N ALA A 507 1.94 -3.02 13.71
CA ALA A 507 1.35 -4.02 12.82
C ALA A 507 0.06 -4.62 13.41
N ALA A 508 0.02 -4.83 14.72
CA ALA A 508 -1.20 -5.28 15.41
C ALA A 508 -2.30 -4.21 15.38
N PHE A 509 -1.93 -2.95 15.57
CA PHE A 509 -2.86 -1.82 15.48
C PHE A 509 -3.43 -1.69 14.06
N ASN A 510 -2.60 -1.71 13.03
CA ASN A 510 -3.02 -1.64 11.64
C ASN A 510 -3.89 -2.84 11.22
N SER A 511 -3.69 -4.01 11.82
CA SER A 511 -4.59 -5.15 11.60
C SER A 511 -5.99 -4.93 12.18
N LEU A 512 -6.11 -4.14 13.25
CA LEU A 512 -7.39 -3.83 13.89
C LEU A 512 -8.09 -2.62 13.26
N PHE A 513 -7.34 -1.57 12.92
CA PHE A 513 -7.86 -0.28 12.45
C PHE A 513 -7.76 -0.08 10.95
N GLY A 514 -6.96 -0.90 10.24
CA GLY A 514 -6.72 -0.78 8.80
C GLY A 514 -7.99 -1.01 8.00
N VAL A 515 -8.13 -0.24 6.92
CA VAL A 515 -9.24 -0.30 5.96
C VAL A 515 -8.64 -0.27 4.56
N ASP A 516 -9.32 -0.86 3.59
CA ASP A 516 -8.89 -0.79 2.18
C ASP A 516 -8.84 0.69 1.73
N PRO A 517 -7.66 1.20 1.32
CA PRO A 517 -7.53 2.60 0.88
C PRO A 517 -8.29 2.92 -0.42
N SER A 518 -8.90 1.93 -1.06
CA SER A 518 -9.74 2.11 -2.24
C SER A 518 -11.21 2.42 -1.89
N ILE A 519 -11.57 2.30 -0.60
CA ILE A 519 -12.90 2.69 -0.10
C ILE A 519 -12.87 4.18 0.24
N ALA A 520 -13.90 4.91 -0.14
CA ALA A 520 -14.04 6.32 0.22
C ALA A 520 -14.06 6.49 1.75
N GLY A 521 -13.36 7.51 2.25
CA GLY A 521 -13.15 7.69 3.69
C GLY A 521 -14.43 7.96 4.50
N ASP A 522 -15.46 8.48 3.86
CA ASP A 522 -16.78 8.73 4.45
C ASP A 522 -17.63 7.44 4.60
N GLU A 523 -17.32 6.40 3.86
CA GLU A 523 -17.93 5.06 3.96
C GLU A 523 -17.29 4.20 5.06
N VAL A 524 -16.17 4.63 5.63
CA VAL A 524 -15.46 3.87 6.66
C VAL A 524 -16.12 4.02 8.02
N LEU A 525 -16.87 3.00 8.40
CA LEU A 525 -17.51 2.92 9.71
C LEU A 525 -16.55 2.33 10.76
N GLY A 526 -16.70 2.80 12.02
CA GLY A 526 -16.04 2.18 13.15
C GLY A 526 -16.59 0.77 13.45
N THR A 527 -15.75 -0.12 13.94
CA THR A 527 -16.15 -1.46 14.37
C THR A 527 -16.18 -1.57 15.89
N ILE A 528 -17.01 -2.51 16.43
CA ILE A 528 -17.07 -2.78 17.87
C ILE A 528 -15.67 -3.10 18.46
N PRO A 529 -14.82 -3.95 17.85
CA PRO A 529 -13.48 -4.19 18.38
C PRO A 529 -12.61 -2.94 18.46
N GLN A 530 -12.72 -2.02 17.49
CA GLN A 530 -12.00 -0.75 17.51
C GLN A 530 -12.46 0.16 18.64
N ALA A 531 -13.80 0.28 18.83
CA ALA A 531 -14.37 1.04 19.94
C ALA A 531 -13.94 0.46 21.30
N LEU A 532 -14.03 -0.85 21.46
CA LEU A 532 -13.59 -1.51 22.69
C LEU A 532 -12.08 -1.34 22.96
N PHE A 533 -11.25 -1.30 21.93
CA PHE A 533 -9.83 -1.02 22.09
C PHE A 533 -9.58 0.39 22.62
N LEU A 534 -10.26 1.40 22.07
CA LEU A 534 -10.11 2.78 22.48
C LEU A 534 -10.72 3.03 23.88
N MET A 535 -11.88 2.46 24.16
CA MET A 535 -12.59 2.66 25.43
C MET A 535 -11.95 1.90 26.60
N ASN A 536 -11.48 0.67 26.37
CA ASN A 536 -11.05 -0.24 27.43
C ASN A 536 -9.59 -0.73 27.29
N GLY A 537 -8.90 -0.34 26.20
CA GLY A 537 -7.53 -0.77 25.96
C GLY A 537 -6.57 -0.28 27.05
N PRO A 538 -5.70 -1.16 27.58
CA PRO A 538 -4.79 -0.78 28.68
C PRO A 538 -3.89 0.42 28.34
N ILE A 539 -3.57 0.61 27.05
CA ILE A 539 -2.75 1.74 26.58
C ILE A 539 -3.50 3.05 26.83
N VAL A 540 -4.74 3.16 26.37
CA VAL A 540 -5.54 4.38 26.53
C VAL A 540 -5.86 4.58 28.01
N HIS A 541 -6.42 3.57 28.69
CA HIS A 541 -6.79 3.67 30.09
C HIS A 541 -5.63 4.09 31.01
N ASN A 542 -4.45 3.49 30.85
CA ASN A 542 -3.31 3.82 31.73
C ASN A 542 -2.71 5.21 31.44
N ARG A 543 -2.88 5.72 30.24
CA ARG A 543 -2.28 6.99 29.81
C ARG A 543 -3.18 8.19 30.01
N THR A 544 -4.49 7.99 30.06
CA THR A 544 -5.45 9.06 30.42
C THR A 544 -5.49 9.35 31.92
N GLN A 545 -4.82 8.55 32.77
CA GLN A 545 -4.77 8.78 34.21
C GLN A 545 -3.85 9.95 34.59
N ALA A 546 -4.25 10.74 35.60
CA ALA A 546 -3.50 11.85 36.17
C ALA A 546 -2.42 11.37 37.17
N LYS A 547 -1.35 10.79 36.65
CA LYS A 547 -0.23 10.27 37.45
C LYS A 547 1.12 10.74 36.92
N GLY A 548 2.17 10.59 37.74
CA GLY A 548 3.52 10.93 37.31
C GLY A 548 3.94 10.17 36.03
N GLY A 549 4.45 10.87 35.04
CA GLY A 549 4.86 10.31 33.76
C GLY A 549 3.75 10.17 32.70
N THR A 550 2.58 10.77 32.93
CA THR A 550 1.51 10.94 31.91
C THR A 550 1.37 12.40 31.54
N GLU A 551 0.85 12.68 30.33
CA GLU A 551 0.60 14.06 29.88
C GLU A 551 -0.40 14.77 30.79
N LEU A 552 -1.50 14.12 31.16
CA LEU A 552 -2.47 14.71 32.08
C LEU A 552 -1.84 15.03 33.44
N GLY A 553 -0.98 14.12 33.97
CA GLY A 553 -0.27 14.37 35.22
C GLY A 553 0.66 15.59 35.14
N ARG A 554 1.28 15.85 33.98
CA ARG A 554 2.07 17.06 33.70
C ARG A 554 1.18 18.30 33.65
N ILE A 555 0.12 18.26 32.83
CA ILE A 555 -0.84 19.38 32.66
C ILE A 555 -1.39 19.83 34.02
N LEU A 556 -1.92 18.92 34.82
CA LEU A 556 -2.53 19.28 36.10
C LEU A 556 -1.54 19.77 37.16
N LYS A 557 -0.26 19.41 37.01
CA LYS A 557 0.82 19.93 37.87
C LYS A 557 1.24 21.34 37.46
N ASP A 558 1.36 21.57 36.14
CA ASP A 558 1.89 22.82 35.59
C ASP A 558 0.79 23.91 35.50
N SER A 559 -0.47 23.49 35.35
CA SER A 559 -1.65 24.37 35.24
C SER A 559 -2.63 24.11 36.41
N PRO A 560 -2.48 24.81 37.55
CA PRO A 560 -3.37 24.69 38.70
C PRO A 560 -4.78 25.26 38.45
N ASP A 561 -4.93 26.15 37.50
CA ASP A 561 -6.20 26.70 37.05
C ASP A 561 -6.90 25.74 36.08
N ASP A 562 -8.22 25.52 36.29
CA ASP A 562 -8.99 24.54 35.53
C ASP A 562 -9.21 24.97 34.08
N GLU A 563 -9.41 26.26 33.82
CA GLU A 563 -9.59 26.77 32.46
C GLU A 563 -8.30 26.61 31.63
N ALA A 564 -7.15 26.98 32.20
CA ALA A 564 -5.85 26.80 31.56
C ALA A 564 -5.53 25.31 31.32
N ALA A 565 -5.79 24.44 32.29
CA ALA A 565 -5.59 23.00 32.14
C ALA A 565 -6.50 22.39 31.05
N LEU A 566 -7.75 22.87 30.96
CA LEU A 566 -8.70 22.46 29.95
C LEU A 566 -8.27 22.92 28.55
N GLU A 567 -7.83 24.15 28.40
CA GLU A 567 -7.30 24.67 27.13
C GLU A 567 -6.09 23.86 26.63
N GLU A 568 -5.13 23.58 27.51
CA GLU A 568 -3.96 22.79 27.19
C GLU A 568 -4.34 21.36 26.76
N LEU A 569 -5.31 20.75 27.46
CA LEU A 569 -5.80 19.41 27.13
C LEU A 569 -6.49 19.36 25.75
N TYR A 570 -7.32 20.36 25.42
CA TYR A 570 -7.96 20.47 24.10
C TYR A 570 -6.93 20.71 22.98
N LEU A 571 -5.92 21.56 23.21
CA LEU A 571 -4.83 21.78 22.27
C LEU A 571 -4.04 20.49 22.02
N LEU A 572 -3.73 19.73 23.07
CA LEU A 572 -3.01 18.47 22.98
C LEU A 572 -3.79 17.42 22.17
N VAL A 573 -5.09 17.29 22.43
CA VAL A 573 -5.89 16.18 21.85
C VAL A 573 -6.49 16.57 20.49
N LEU A 574 -7.07 17.77 20.40
CA LEU A 574 -7.86 18.21 19.24
C LEU A 574 -7.17 19.31 18.42
N ALA A 575 -5.98 19.78 18.82
CA ALA A 575 -5.24 20.86 18.19
C ALA A 575 -6.07 22.17 18.05
N ARG A 576 -6.94 22.42 19.00
CA ARG A 576 -7.74 23.66 19.10
C ARG A 576 -8.13 23.95 20.55
N ARG A 577 -8.47 25.19 20.83
CA ARG A 577 -9.08 25.56 22.11
C ARG A 577 -10.53 25.04 22.21
N PRO A 578 -11.05 24.82 23.42
CA PRO A 578 -12.45 24.50 23.61
C PRO A 578 -13.33 25.67 23.14
N THR A 579 -14.52 25.37 22.64
CA THR A 579 -15.57 26.38 22.39
C THR A 579 -16.18 26.87 23.72
N ALA A 580 -16.85 28.01 23.69
CA ALA A 580 -17.53 28.52 24.88
C ALA A 580 -18.53 27.51 25.50
N ASP A 581 -19.22 26.75 24.65
CA ASP A 581 -20.16 25.70 25.12
C ASP A 581 -19.40 24.52 25.75
N GLU A 582 -18.29 24.08 25.14
CA GLU A 582 -17.44 23.00 25.69
C GLU A 582 -16.82 23.44 27.03
N THR A 583 -16.29 24.67 27.11
CA THR A 583 -15.75 25.22 28.35
C THR A 583 -16.81 25.22 29.45
N LYS A 584 -18.03 25.67 29.12
CA LYS A 584 -19.13 25.70 30.08
C LYS A 584 -19.47 24.31 30.61
N VAL A 585 -19.66 23.33 29.71
CA VAL A 585 -20.02 21.96 30.10
C VAL A 585 -18.90 21.32 30.94
N CYS A 586 -17.66 21.51 30.58
CA CYS A 586 -16.52 21.00 31.35
C CYS A 586 -16.39 21.67 32.72
N ALA A 587 -16.63 22.99 32.81
CA ALA A 587 -16.55 23.73 34.07
C ALA A 587 -17.70 23.30 35.04
N GLU A 588 -18.90 23.09 34.53
CA GLU A 588 -20.02 22.53 35.31
C GLU A 588 -19.66 21.13 35.84
N TYR A 589 -19.11 20.25 34.98
CA TYR A 589 -18.68 18.92 35.37
C TYR A 589 -17.58 18.94 36.42
N LEU A 590 -16.56 19.80 36.26
CA LEU A 590 -15.46 19.96 37.23
C LEU A 590 -15.95 20.48 38.58
N THR A 591 -16.99 21.33 38.59
CA THR A 591 -17.59 21.86 39.82
C THR A 591 -18.36 20.79 40.59
N ASP A 592 -19.07 19.90 39.87
CA ASP A 592 -19.88 18.82 40.46
C ASP A 592 -19.03 17.60 40.87
N ALA A 593 -17.82 17.44 40.32
CA ALA A 593 -16.93 16.32 40.60
C ALA A 593 -16.30 16.44 42.00
N LYS A 594 -16.17 15.30 42.67
CA LYS A 594 -15.53 15.21 44.00
C LYS A 594 -14.01 15.30 43.95
N ASP A 595 -13.43 14.86 42.87
CA ASP A 595 -11.96 14.81 42.64
C ASP A 595 -11.62 15.44 41.29
N ARG A 596 -10.81 16.51 41.33
CA ARG A 596 -10.32 17.22 40.14
C ARG A 596 -9.62 16.30 39.16
N LYS A 597 -8.83 15.35 39.68
CA LYS A 597 -8.03 14.44 38.83
C LYS A 597 -8.95 13.47 38.10
N GLU A 598 -9.90 12.85 38.79
CA GLU A 598 -10.87 11.94 38.17
C GLU A 598 -11.68 12.66 37.09
N ALA A 599 -12.12 13.90 37.36
CA ALA A 599 -12.87 14.68 36.38
C ALA A 599 -12.05 14.98 35.11
N PHE A 600 -10.78 15.34 35.24
CA PHE A 600 -9.93 15.54 34.08
C PHE A 600 -9.55 14.24 33.36
N GLU A 601 -9.45 13.10 34.07
CA GLU A 601 -9.29 11.77 33.46
C GLU A 601 -10.49 11.42 32.57
N ASP A 602 -11.70 11.70 33.03
CA ASP A 602 -12.94 11.48 32.28
C ASP A 602 -13.07 12.40 31.06
N ILE A 603 -12.71 13.69 31.20
CA ILE A 603 -12.66 14.64 30.08
C ILE A 603 -11.66 14.17 29.04
N TYR A 604 -10.44 13.82 29.45
CA TYR A 604 -9.39 13.36 28.57
C TYR A 604 -9.79 12.09 27.82
N TRP A 605 -10.34 11.11 28.53
CA TRP A 605 -10.86 9.88 27.94
C TRP A 605 -11.96 10.19 26.91
N SER A 606 -12.87 11.10 27.22
CA SER A 606 -13.95 11.51 26.32
C SER A 606 -13.42 12.17 25.05
N LEU A 607 -12.40 13.04 25.15
CA LEU A 607 -11.76 13.68 24.00
C LEU A 607 -11.08 12.66 23.09
N VAL A 608 -10.30 11.72 23.63
CA VAL A 608 -9.60 10.68 22.85
C VAL A 608 -10.58 9.72 22.16
N ASN A 609 -11.76 9.49 22.75
CA ASN A 609 -12.82 8.66 22.18
C ASN A 609 -13.81 9.44 21.29
N SER A 610 -13.60 10.76 21.12
CA SER A 610 -14.50 11.59 20.33
C SER A 610 -14.39 11.29 18.83
N THR A 611 -15.49 11.52 18.12
CA THR A 611 -15.50 11.44 16.64
C THR A 611 -14.52 12.45 16.02
N GLU A 612 -14.33 13.60 16.68
CA GLU A 612 -13.41 14.63 16.21
C GLU A 612 -11.95 14.15 16.25
N PHE A 613 -11.54 13.48 17.32
CA PHE A 613 -10.20 12.92 17.44
C PHE A 613 -9.90 11.89 16.34
N LEU A 614 -10.89 11.04 16.02
CA LEU A 614 -10.79 9.94 15.07
C LEU A 614 -11.02 10.35 13.62
N SER A 615 -11.33 11.61 13.36
CA SER A 615 -11.64 12.08 12.01
C SER A 615 -10.78 13.28 11.60
N ARG A 616 -10.63 13.37 10.30
CA ARG A 616 -10.07 14.54 9.62
C ARG A 616 -11.23 15.51 9.35
N ARG A 617 -11.14 16.69 9.87
CA ARG A 617 -12.14 17.77 9.70
C ARG A 617 -11.57 19.00 9.04
#